data_dc5cf09510034633658df5ce984fee3c
#
_entry.id   dc5cf09510034633658df5ce984fee3c
#
_cell.length_a   1.000
_cell.length_b   1.000
_cell.length_c   1.000
_cell.angle_alpha   90.00
_cell.angle_beta   90.00
_cell.angle_gamma   90.00
#
_symmetry.space_group_name_H-M   'P 1'
#
loop_
_entity.id
_entity.type
_entity.pdbx_description
1 polymer ?
#
loop_
_entity_poly.entity_id
_entity_poly.type
_entity_poly.pdbx_seq_one_letter_code
_entity_poly.pdbx_strand_id
1 'polypeptide(L)'
;LPVLRRNRYLDATYDEKLDVKALTWINATGKEMDEGNWKDSNLRCFGMLMDGRGQSSGIKRPADDVTLLMVMNSHSDMVQFTLPPFASGQWWIALVDTNEAEREDCPRQQSGTQYGIAGRSLVLFAAINPGKTGQIVRRMAFEMSRAAESTT
;
A
#
# COMPACT_ATOMS: atom_id res chain seq x y z
N LEU A 1 6.85 -9.83 -2.19
CA LEU A 1 6.65 -9.45 -0.80
C LEU A 1 5.89 -10.57 -0.07
N PRO A 2 6.31 -10.97 1.16
CA PRO A 2 5.64 -12.05 1.89
C PRO A 2 4.14 -11.80 2.12
N VAL A 3 3.74 -10.56 2.39
CA VAL A 3 2.33 -10.17 2.58
C VAL A 3 1.45 -10.53 1.38
N LEU A 4 1.96 -10.42 0.16
CA LEU A 4 1.21 -10.73 -1.07
C LEU A 4 1.16 -12.23 -1.40
N ARG A 5 1.94 -13.07 -0.72
CA ARG A 5 1.99 -14.53 -0.93
C ARG A 5 1.10 -15.31 0.04
N ARG A 6 0.36 -14.63 0.89
CA ARG A 6 -0.49 -15.27 1.89
C ARG A 6 -1.87 -15.57 1.33
N ASN A 7 -2.38 -16.76 1.61
CA ASN A 7 -3.71 -17.18 1.16
C ASN A 7 -4.86 -16.37 1.78
N ARG A 8 -4.58 -15.58 2.80
CA ARG A 8 -5.59 -14.84 3.60
C ARG A 8 -5.38 -13.33 3.62
N TYR A 9 -4.63 -12.76 2.68
CA TYR A 9 -4.40 -11.32 2.69
C TYR A 9 -5.67 -10.49 2.41
N LEU A 10 -6.73 -11.11 1.88
CA LEU A 10 -8.04 -10.48 1.67
C LEU A 10 -9.02 -10.69 2.83
N ASP A 11 -8.66 -11.48 3.84
CA ASP A 11 -9.50 -11.63 5.03
C ASP A 11 -9.44 -10.33 5.83
N ALA A 12 -10.57 -9.65 6.00
CA ALA A 12 -10.71 -8.48 6.84
C ALA A 12 -10.72 -8.86 8.34
N THR A 13 -9.76 -9.70 8.77
CA THR A 13 -9.64 -10.12 10.15
C THR A 13 -9.09 -8.99 11.00
N TYR A 14 -9.73 -8.77 12.15
CA TYR A 14 -9.28 -7.83 13.15
C TYR A 14 -8.44 -8.56 14.19
N ASP A 15 -7.24 -8.07 14.46
CA ASP A 15 -6.39 -8.57 15.54
C ASP A 15 -6.59 -7.68 16.78
N GLU A 16 -7.33 -8.21 17.77
CA GLU A 16 -7.64 -7.48 19.01
C GLU A 16 -6.41 -7.10 19.83
N LYS A 17 -5.33 -7.88 19.74
CA LYS A 17 -4.10 -7.64 20.51
C LYS A 17 -3.28 -6.48 19.95
N LEU A 18 -3.38 -6.27 18.64
CA LEU A 18 -2.62 -5.25 17.91
C LEU A 18 -3.48 -4.04 17.56
N ASP A 19 -4.80 -4.11 17.79
CA ASP A 19 -5.79 -3.11 17.37
C ASP A 19 -5.65 -2.76 15.87
N VAL A 20 -5.54 -3.79 15.02
CA VAL A 20 -5.28 -3.63 13.60
C VAL A 20 -6.20 -4.50 12.76
N LYS A 21 -6.72 -3.95 11.68
CA LYS A 21 -7.35 -4.71 10.60
C LYS A 21 -6.30 -5.16 9.61
N ALA A 22 -6.29 -6.44 9.25
CA ALA A 22 -5.36 -6.96 8.23
C ALA A 22 -5.57 -6.29 6.87
N LEU A 23 -6.82 -5.93 6.58
CA LEU A 23 -7.23 -5.23 5.36
C LEU A 23 -8.18 -4.09 5.71
N THR A 24 -7.92 -2.90 5.16
CA THR A 24 -8.79 -1.73 5.30
C THR A 24 -8.96 -1.06 3.94
N TRP A 25 -10.19 -0.74 3.57
CA TRP A 25 -10.50 0.03 2.38
C TRP A 25 -10.45 1.52 2.70
N ILE A 26 -9.75 2.30 1.88
CA ILE A 26 -9.46 3.71 2.11
C ILE A 26 -10.05 4.54 0.97
N ASN A 27 -10.78 5.59 1.30
CA ASN A 27 -11.27 6.56 0.32
C ASN A 27 -10.19 7.58 -0.08
N ALA A 28 -10.48 8.41 -1.07
CA ALA A 28 -9.52 9.41 -1.58
C ALA A 28 -9.12 10.47 -0.54
N THR A 29 -9.86 10.61 0.56
CA THR A 29 -9.48 11.51 1.67
C THR A 29 -8.55 10.88 2.69
N GLY A 30 -8.11 9.64 2.48
CA GLY A 30 -7.21 8.91 3.37
C GLY A 30 -7.88 8.28 4.58
N LYS A 31 -9.22 8.19 4.59
CA LYS A 31 -10.00 7.60 5.66
C LYS A 31 -10.55 6.23 5.26
N GLU A 32 -10.88 5.40 6.26
CA GLU A 32 -11.59 4.16 6.02
C GLU A 32 -12.92 4.42 5.31
N MET A 33 -13.25 3.57 4.36
CA MET A 33 -14.52 3.65 3.62
C MET A 33 -15.68 3.23 4.50
N ASP A 34 -16.73 4.03 4.46
CA ASP A 34 -18.01 3.78 5.13
C ASP A 34 -19.07 3.27 4.14
N GLU A 35 -20.27 2.99 4.65
CA GLU A 35 -21.42 2.59 3.82
C GLU A 35 -21.79 3.62 2.75
N GLY A 36 -21.62 4.92 3.03
CA GLY A 36 -21.91 6.00 2.07
C GLY A 36 -20.94 5.94 0.90
N ASN A 37 -19.66 5.71 1.17
CA ASN A 37 -18.66 5.54 0.13
C ASN A 37 -18.95 4.32 -0.76
N TRP A 38 -19.36 3.19 -0.18
CA TRP A 38 -19.69 1.98 -0.94
C TRP A 38 -20.98 2.12 -1.79
N LYS A 39 -21.90 2.98 -1.40
CA LYS A 39 -23.12 3.27 -2.14
C LYS A 39 -22.96 4.36 -3.19
N ASP A 40 -21.81 5.05 -3.21
CA ASP A 40 -21.53 6.09 -4.21
C ASP A 40 -21.25 5.47 -5.59
N SER A 41 -22.19 5.62 -6.49
CA SER A 41 -22.07 5.15 -7.88
C SER A 41 -20.94 5.85 -8.65
N ASN A 42 -20.45 6.99 -8.17
CA ASN A 42 -19.37 7.76 -8.76
C ASN A 42 -17.98 7.42 -8.16
N LEU A 43 -17.93 6.50 -7.20
CA LEU A 43 -16.65 6.05 -6.65
C LEU A 43 -15.78 5.43 -7.74
N ARG A 44 -14.65 6.05 -8.03
CA ARG A 44 -13.70 5.62 -9.07
C ARG A 44 -12.26 5.52 -8.55
N CYS A 45 -11.98 6.09 -7.38
CA CYS A 45 -10.66 6.07 -6.79
C CYS A 45 -10.73 5.64 -5.32
N PHE A 46 -10.05 4.57 -4.99
CA PHE A 46 -9.98 4.03 -3.63
C PHE A 46 -8.69 3.27 -3.41
N GLY A 47 -8.33 3.07 -2.15
CA GLY A 47 -7.15 2.35 -1.73
C GLY A 47 -7.49 1.08 -0.95
N MET A 48 -6.60 0.10 -1.02
CA MET A 48 -6.60 -1.11 -0.24
C MET A 48 -5.34 -1.12 0.64
N LEU A 49 -5.51 -0.89 1.93
CA LEU A 49 -4.44 -0.90 2.92
C LEU A 49 -4.32 -2.30 3.51
N MET A 50 -3.15 -2.91 3.34
CA MET A 50 -2.78 -4.21 3.88
C MET A 50 -1.77 -4.01 5.01
N ASP A 51 -2.20 -4.16 6.26
CA ASP A 51 -1.31 -3.98 7.42
C ASP A 51 -0.47 -5.24 7.65
N GLY A 52 0.85 -5.10 7.48
CA GLY A 52 1.79 -6.21 7.70
C GLY A 52 1.83 -6.72 9.15
N ARG A 53 1.38 -5.91 10.13
CA ARG A 53 1.33 -6.29 11.55
C ARG A 53 0.13 -7.20 11.85
N GLY A 54 -1.00 -6.98 11.20
CA GLY A 54 -2.25 -7.74 11.38
C GLY A 54 -2.24 -9.12 10.72
N GLN A 55 -1.17 -9.46 10.03
CA GLN A 55 -1.05 -10.73 9.32
C GLN A 55 -0.33 -11.76 10.19
N SER A 56 -1.04 -12.70 10.80
CA SER A 56 -0.42 -13.84 11.48
C SER A 56 0.24 -14.76 10.44
N SER A 57 1.57 -14.70 10.33
CA SER A 57 2.30 -15.76 9.65
C SER A 57 2.34 -16.97 10.57
N GLY A 58 2.01 -18.15 10.07
CA GLY A 58 2.13 -19.42 10.83
C GLY A 58 3.57 -19.71 11.31
N ILE A 59 4.55 -18.89 10.91
CA ILE A 59 5.90 -18.87 11.45
C ILE A 59 6.00 -17.59 12.27
N LYS A 60 6.02 -17.75 13.59
CA LYS A 60 6.18 -16.66 14.58
C LYS A 60 7.49 -15.89 14.35
N ARG A 61 7.50 -14.95 13.46
CA ARG A 61 8.47 -13.85 13.43
C ARG A 61 7.69 -12.57 13.73
N PRO A 62 7.99 -11.88 14.84
CA PRO A 62 7.32 -10.63 15.16
C PRO A 62 7.60 -9.60 14.07
N ALA A 63 6.54 -9.05 13.49
CA ALA A 63 6.45 -7.68 12.97
C ALA A 63 7.51 -7.17 11.96
N ASP A 64 8.03 -8.00 11.05
CA ASP A 64 8.91 -7.52 9.97
C ASP A 64 8.19 -7.37 8.61
N ASP A 65 6.88 -7.53 8.58
CA ASP A 65 6.13 -7.35 7.35
C ASP A 65 5.80 -5.88 7.08
N VAL A 66 5.93 -5.53 5.82
CA VAL A 66 5.72 -4.17 5.31
C VAL A 66 4.21 -3.94 5.16
N THR A 67 3.72 -2.82 5.67
CA THR A 67 2.38 -2.34 5.36
C THR A 67 2.36 -1.81 3.93
N LEU A 68 1.41 -2.26 3.13
CA LEU A 68 1.22 -1.87 1.74
C LEU A 68 -0.09 -1.11 1.57
N LEU A 69 -0.09 -0.13 0.68
CA LEU A 69 -1.27 0.56 0.21
C LEU A 69 -1.31 0.48 -1.31
N MET A 70 -2.33 -0.18 -1.85
CA MET A 70 -2.61 -0.21 -3.27
C MET A 70 -3.72 0.79 -3.57
N VAL A 71 -3.44 1.81 -4.37
CA VAL A 71 -4.45 2.80 -4.79
C VAL A 71 -4.80 2.55 -6.25
N MET A 72 -6.10 2.47 -6.52
CA MET A 72 -6.65 2.26 -7.86
C MET A 72 -7.48 3.48 -8.25
N ASN A 73 -7.17 4.08 -9.39
CA ASN A 73 -7.96 5.15 -9.98
C ASN A 73 -8.51 4.70 -11.33
N SER A 74 -9.79 4.40 -11.39
CA SER A 74 -10.50 4.06 -12.63
C SER A 74 -11.13 5.28 -13.32
N HIS A 75 -10.97 6.49 -12.77
CA HIS A 75 -11.37 7.74 -13.40
C HIS A 75 -10.51 8.04 -14.63
N SER A 76 -11.00 8.87 -15.56
CA SER A 76 -10.20 9.36 -16.69
C SER A 76 -9.14 10.37 -16.26
N ASP A 77 -9.40 11.13 -15.21
CA ASP A 77 -8.59 12.24 -14.75
C ASP A 77 -7.79 11.87 -13.51
N MET A 78 -6.76 12.66 -13.22
CA MET A 78 -5.97 12.54 -12.02
C MET A 78 -6.82 12.83 -10.78
N VAL A 79 -6.69 11.99 -9.76
CA VAL A 79 -7.33 12.17 -8.45
C VAL A 79 -6.26 12.41 -7.40
N GLN A 80 -6.44 13.46 -6.58
CA GLN A 80 -5.62 13.70 -5.40
C GLN A 80 -6.04 12.74 -4.29
N PHE A 81 -5.14 11.80 -3.96
CA PHE A 81 -5.36 10.80 -2.93
C PHE A 81 -4.55 11.15 -1.68
N THR A 82 -5.20 11.28 -0.54
CA THR A 82 -4.52 11.53 0.74
C THR A 82 -3.96 10.22 1.28
N LEU A 83 -2.65 10.15 1.43
CA LEU A 83 -1.98 8.98 1.97
C LEU A 83 -2.32 8.84 3.46
N PRO A 84 -2.80 7.67 3.93
CA PRO A 84 -3.22 7.48 5.31
C PRO A 84 -2.12 7.87 6.31
N PRO A 85 -2.47 8.53 7.43
CA PRO A 85 -1.51 8.88 8.46
C PRO A 85 -1.04 7.65 9.23
N PHE A 86 0.20 7.65 9.66
CA PHE A 86 0.75 6.69 10.62
C PHE A 86 1.02 7.35 11.97
N ALA A 87 0.78 6.60 13.03
CA ALA A 87 1.03 7.08 14.39
C ALA A 87 2.52 7.33 14.71
N SER A 88 3.45 6.79 13.91
CA SER A 88 4.88 6.69 14.24
C SER A 88 5.83 7.43 13.29
N GLY A 89 5.37 8.44 12.56
CA GLY A 89 6.23 9.22 11.66
C GLY A 89 6.83 8.42 10.50
N GLN A 90 6.13 7.41 10.04
CA GLN A 90 6.51 6.61 8.88
C GLN A 90 6.28 7.39 7.58
N TRP A 91 6.98 6.97 6.54
CA TRP A 91 6.88 7.52 5.20
C TRP A 91 6.28 6.48 4.26
N TRP A 92 5.62 6.95 3.22
CA TRP A 92 5.22 6.14 2.09
C TRP A 92 6.27 6.21 0.99
N ILE A 93 6.53 5.10 0.32
CA ILE A 93 7.31 5.04 -0.93
C ILE A 93 6.42 4.44 -2.00
N ALA A 94 6.32 5.10 -3.15
CA ALA A 94 5.70 4.50 -4.33
C ALA A 94 6.65 3.44 -4.92
N LEU A 95 6.23 2.17 -4.88
CA LEU A 95 7.01 1.04 -5.40
C LEU A 95 6.71 0.78 -6.88
N VAL A 96 5.47 0.93 -7.25
CA VAL A 96 4.96 0.73 -8.60
C VAL A 96 4.00 1.86 -8.90
N ASP A 97 4.16 2.49 -10.04
CA ASP A 97 3.19 3.41 -10.63
C ASP A 97 2.98 2.97 -12.08
N THR A 98 1.76 2.53 -12.42
CA THR A 98 1.48 2.05 -13.77
C THR A 98 1.48 3.16 -14.82
N ASN A 99 1.44 4.42 -14.40
CA ASN A 99 1.58 5.58 -15.29
C ASN A 99 3.06 5.95 -15.54
N GLU A 100 3.96 5.57 -14.62
CA GLU A 100 5.39 5.86 -14.68
C GLU A 100 6.20 4.56 -14.49
N ALA A 101 6.02 3.60 -15.40
CA ALA A 101 6.58 2.25 -15.29
C ALA A 101 8.12 2.21 -15.26
N GLU A 102 8.79 3.19 -15.83
CA GLU A 102 10.27 3.28 -15.89
C GLU A 102 10.87 4.17 -14.78
N ARG A 103 10.12 4.43 -13.73
CA ARG A 103 10.60 5.26 -12.63
C ARG A 103 11.75 4.60 -11.88
N GLU A 104 12.94 5.18 -11.95
CA GLU A 104 14.13 4.70 -11.25
C GLU A 104 14.17 5.15 -9.78
N ASP A 105 13.54 6.27 -9.45
CA ASP A 105 13.50 6.81 -8.10
C ASP A 105 12.16 6.51 -7.40
N CYS A 106 12.25 6.20 -6.12
CA CYS A 106 11.09 5.97 -5.26
C CYS A 106 10.98 7.14 -4.26
N PRO A 107 10.39 8.29 -4.64
CA PRO A 107 10.33 9.44 -3.75
C PRO A 107 9.52 9.10 -2.50
N ARG A 108 10.05 9.57 -1.36
CA ARG A 108 9.37 9.43 -0.09
C ARG A 108 8.25 10.45 0.01
N GLN A 109 7.09 10.00 0.42
CA GLN A 109 5.93 10.82 0.68
C GLN A 109 5.63 10.80 2.18
N GLN A 110 5.40 11.96 2.75
CA GLN A 110 5.00 12.06 4.14
C GLN A 110 3.56 11.51 4.29
N SER A 111 3.30 10.80 5.38
CA SER A 111 1.93 10.38 5.69
C SER A 111 1.02 11.60 5.89
N GLY A 112 -0.23 11.50 5.46
CA GLY A 112 -1.18 12.61 5.48
C GLY A 112 -1.06 13.60 4.33
N THR A 113 -0.05 13.49 3.45
CA THR A 113 0.05 14.34 2.26
C THR A 113 -0.79 13.82 1.09
N GLN A 114 -1.08 14.68 0.14
CA GLN A 114 -1.76 14.32 -1.09
C GLN A 114 -0.75 13.84 -2.14
N TYR A 115 -1.15 12.78 -2.86
CA TYR A 115 -0.43 12.24 -4.00
C TYR A 115 -1.37 12.15 -5.21
N GLY A 116 -0.92 12.66 -6.35
CA GLY A 116 -1.70 12.62 -7.59
C GLY A 116 -1.66 11.24 -8.22
N ILE A 117 -2.80 10.54 -8.21
CA ILE A 117 -2.96 9.25 -8.89
C ILE A 117 -3.49 9.52 -10.29
N ALA A 118 -2.70 9.21 -11.31
CA ALA A 118 -3.08 9.42 -12.70
C ALA A 118 -4.39 8.69 -13.05
N GLY A 119 -5.09 9.16 -14.06
CA GLY A 119 -6.31 8.48 -14.54
C GLY A 119 -6.00 7.10 -15.08
N ARG A 120 -6.87 6.12 -14.81
CA ARG A 120 -6.75 4.73 -15.25
C ARG A 120 -5.43 4.08 -14.83
N SER A 121 -4.98 4.39 -13.63
CA SER A 121 -3.71 3.88 -13.10
C SER A 121 -3.86 3.21 -11.75
N LEU A 122 -2.82 2.48 -11.37
CA LEU A 122 -2.65 1.85 -10.08
C LEU A 122 -1.29 2.27 -9.53
N VAL A 123 -1.26 2.63 -8.25
CA VAL A 123 -0.02 2.90 -7.52
C VAL A 123 0.07 2.00 -6.29
N LEU A 124 1.19 1.33 -6.13
CA LEU A 124 1.50 0.52 -4.96
C LEU A 124 2.50 1.27 -4.09
N PHE A 125 2.11 1.57 -2.86
CA PHE A 125 2.97 2.16 -1.85
C PHE A 125 3.37 1.15 -0.80
N ALA A 126 4.56 1.34 -0.22
CA ALA A 126 5.01 0.67 0.99
C ALA A 126 5.27 1.67 2.10
N ALA A 127 4.85 1.32 3.30
CA ALA A 127 5.21 2.06 4.51
C ALA A 127 6.62 1.70 4.96
N ILE A 128 7.42 2.71 5.26
CA ILE A 128 8.80 2.53 5.73
C ILE A 128 9.05 3.27 7.04
N ASN A 129 9.79 2.63 7.92
CA ASN A 129 10.32 3.26 9.11
C ASN A 129 11.62 4.01 8.80
N PRO A 130 11.87 5.19 9.40
CA PRO A 130 13.06 5.99 9.14
C PRO A 130 14.40 5.26 9.27
N GLY A 131 14.48 4.22 10.11
CA GLY A 131 15.71 3.45 10.35
C GLY A 131 15.90 2.21 9.45
N LYS A 132 14.87 1.77 8.71
CA LYS A 132 14.92 0.51 7.93
C LYS A 132 14.89 0.71 6.40
N THR A 133 14.90 1.93 5.93
CA THR A 133 14.66 2.29 4.52
C THR A 133 15.61 1.59 3.54
N GLY A 134 16.90 1.58 3.84
CA GLY A 134 17.89 1.07 2.88
C GLY A 134 17.82 -0.43 2.63
N GLN A 135 17.40 -1.22 3.61
CA GLN A 135 17.30 -2.68 3.49
C GLN A 135 16.03 -3.09 2.71
N ILE A 136 14.93 -2.40 2.97
CA ILE A 136 13.64 -2.72 2.34
C ILE A 136 13.67 -2.37 0.85
N VAL A 137 14.14 -1.17 0.49
CA VAL A 137 14.23 -0.72 -0.90
C VAL A 137 15.18 -1.59 -1.70
N ARG A 138 16.37 -1.94 -1.17
CA ARG A 138 17.31 -2.85 -1.85
C ARG A 138 16.74 -4.24 -2.06
N ARG A 139 16.04 -4.78 -1.07
CA ARG A 139 15.42 -6.09 -1.16
C ARG A 139 14.29 -6.11 -2.19
N MET A 140 13.46 -5.07 -2.23
CA MET A 140 12.38 -4.94 -3.19
C MET A 140 12.90 -4.77 -4.62
N ALA A 141 13.88 -3.90 -4.84
CA ALA A 141 14.52 -3.72 -6.15
C ALA A 141 15.14 -5.04 -6.66
N PHE A 142 15.80 -5.79 -5.79
CA PHE A 142 16.37 -7.09 -6.12
C PHE A 142 15.30 -8.15 -6.46
N GLU A 143 14.21 -8.22 -5.71
CA GLU A 143 13.12 -9.16 -5.99
C GLU A 143 12.36 -8.81 -7.28
N MET A 144 12.20 -7.52 -7.59
CA MET A 144 11.58 -7.06 -8.84
C MET A 144 12.48 -7.36 -10.06
N SER A 145 13.78 -7.14 -9.97
CA SER A 145 14.75 -7.47 -11.02
C SER A 145 14.74 -8.97 -11.34
N ARG A 146 14.74 -9.83 -10.31
CA ARG A 146 14.66 -11.28 -10.51
C ARG A 146 13.34 -11.76 -11.14
N ALA A 147 12.24 -11.08 -10.84
CA ALA A 147 10.95 -11.41 -11.44
C ALA A 147 10.93 -11.06 -12.94
N ALA A 148 11.56 -9.97 -13.35
CA ALA A 148 11.70 -9.58 -14.74
C ALA A 148 12.58 -10.57 -15.54
N GLU A 149 13.69 -11.05 -14.96
CA GLU A 149 14.59 -12.03 -15.59
C GLU A 149 13.96 -13.43 -15.75
N SER A 150 12.98 -13.80 -14.91
CA SER A 150 12.32 -15.11 -14.98
C SER A 150 11.19 -15.18 -16.01
N THR A 151 10.87 -14.07 -16.69
CA THR A 151 9.78 -14.00 -17.68
C THR A 151 10.32 -13.96 -19.12
N THR A 152 11.64 -14.01 -19.30
CA THR A 152 12.31 -14.13 -20.60
C THR A 152 12.73 -15.55 -20.85
#